data_139a638589ee57d6556ca31198f75a4b
#
_entry.id   139a638589ee57d6556ca31198f75a4b
#
_cell.length_a   1.000
_cell.length_b   1.000
_cell.length_c   1.000
_cell.angle_alpha   90.00
_cell.angle_beta   90.00
_cell.angle_gamma   90.00
#
_symmetry.space_group_name_H-M   'P 1'
#
loop_
_entity.id
_entity.type
_entity.pdbx_description
1 polymer ?
#
loop_
_entity_poly.entity_id
_entity_poly.type
_entity_poly.pdbx_seq_one_letter_code
_entity_poly.pdbx_strand_id
1 'polypeptide(L)'
;MNEICPRCGKDNTQPFRDKKLGTHGFECLDCHKDFRVDDGKTLEEYENNLTDFFFTHTDKEGFTKQITIHKESDDKVWLKAATIDKNGRRQPYEPRNIASIYPELKTLLFRKLYILDWDKELLGLLLPSGNEKYEIRLSFSLAVLPGKTFTGTNRFPPYFKILPRIFDQFFETEDENAAD
;
A
#
# COMPACT_ATOMS: atom_id res chain seq x y z
N MET A 1 -2.60 22.50 -11.08
CA MET A 1 -3.09 21.75 -9.91
C MET A 1 -1.86 21.30 -9.16
N ASN A 2 -1.71 21.62 -7.89
CA ASN A 2 -0.58 21.16 -7.10
C ASN A 2 -0.76 19.67 -6.77
N GLU A 3 0.30 18.89 -6.84
CA GLU A 3 0.29 17.50 -6.42
C GLU A 3 0.39 17.42 -4.89
N ILE A 4 -0.16 16.36 -4.32
CA ILE A 4 -0.11 16.17 -2.87
C ILE A 4 1.11 15.33 -2.54
N CYS A 5 1.93 15.80 -1.61
CA CYS A 5 3.13 15.11 -1.18
C CYS A 5 2.78 13.77 -0.50
N PRO A 6 3.26 12.63 -0.99
CA PRO A 6 2.98 11.31 -0.41
C PRO A 6 3.63 11.09 0.96
N ARG A 7 4.55 11.97 1.37
CA ARG A 7 5.25 11.85 2.66
C ARG A 7 4.60 12.65 3.78
N CYS A 8 4.15 13.87 3.49
CA CYS A 8 3.57 14.74 4.51
C CYS A 8 2.10 15.10 4.29
N GLY A 9 1.52 14.76 3.14
CA GLY A 9 0.11 14.97 2.83
C GLY A 9 -0.27 16.40 2.44
N LYS A 10 0.71 17.30 2.33
CA LYS A 10 0.47 18.70 1.97
C LYS A 10 0.56 18.92 0.47
N ASP A 11 -0.12 19.94 -0.02
CA ASP A 11 -0.21 20.33 -1.43
C ASP A 11 0.71 21.51 -1.80
N ASN A 12 1.54 21.96 -0.84
CA ASN A 12 2.52 23.00 -1.07
C ASN A 12 3.73 22.43 -1.84
N THR A 13 3.53 22.20 -3.14
CA THR A 13 4.49 21.53 -4.00
C THR A 13 4.79 22.39 -5.22
N GLN A 14 6.01 22.28 -5.71
CA GLN A 14 6.42 22.90 -6.96
C GLN A 14 6.98 21.84 -7.93
N PRO A 15 6.69 21.97 -9.24
CA PRO A 15 7.22 21.04 -10.23
C PRO A 15 8.73 21.25 -10.40
N PHE A 16 9.46 20.14 -10.56
CA PHE A 16 10.85 20.18 -10.98
C PHE A 16 11.10 19.30 -12.20
N ARG A 17 12.16 19.60 -12.92
CA ARG A 17 12.66 18.77 -14.01
C ARG A 17 14.18 18.70 -13.93
N ASP A 18 14.70 17.50 -13.73
CA ASP A 18 16.12 17.24 -13.88
C ASP A 18 16.46 16.99 -15.36
N LYS A 19 17.09 17.97 -15.99
CA LYS A 19 17.47 17.89 -17.40
C LYS A 19 18.54 16.85 -17.69
N LYS A 20 19.37 16.50 -16.69
CA LYS A 20 20.45 15.51 -16.87
C LYS A 20 19.92 14.09 -16.84
N LEU A 21 18.98 13.83 -15.93
CA LEU A 21 18.39 12.52 -15.74
C LEU A 21 17.10 12.32 -16.54
N GLY A 22 16.56 13.40 -17.15
CA GLY A 22 15.28 13.33 -17.87
C GLY A 22 14.07 13.07 -16.97
N THR A 23 14.24 13.08 -15.65
CA THR A 23 13.18 12.88 -14.68
C THR A 23 12.43 14.16 -14.38
N HIS A 24 11.16 14.04 -14.05
CA HIS A 24 10.34 15.15 -13.59
C HIS A 24 9.45 14.69 -12.43
N GLY A 25 9.01 15.64 -11.64
CA GLY A 25 8.19 15.38 -10.48
C GLY A 25 7.86 16.66 -9.74
N PHE A 26 7.68 16.55 -8.44
CA PHE A 26 7.42 17.67 -7.55
C PHE A 26 8.34 17.66 -6.34
N GLU A 27 8.77 18.84 -5.92
CA GLU A 27 9.39 19.08 -4.64
C GLU A 27 8.33 19.59 -3.66
N CYS A 28 8.27 18.99 -2.48
CA CYS A 28 7.43 19.48 -1.40
C CYS A 28 8.15 20.57 -0.63
N LEU A 29 7.60 21.77 -0.58
CA LEU A 29 8.19 22.90 0.11
C LEU A 29 8.07 22.82 1.63
N ASP A 30 7.20 21.94 2.16
CA ASP A 30 7.01 21.76 3.59
C ASP A 30 7.96 20.72 4.22
N CYS A 31 8.17 19.59 3.54
CA CYS A 31 9.05 18.55 4.06
C CYS A 31 10.40 18.45 3.33
N HIS A 32 10.60 19.28 2.30
CA HIS A 32 11.82 19.35 1.47
C HIS A 32 12.22 18.00 0.87
N LYS A 33 11.23 17.23 0.46
CA LYS A 33 11.42 15.93 -0.21
C LYS A 33 10.83 15.98 -1.62
N ASP A 34 11.60 15.41 -2.54
CA ASP A 34 11.13 15.20 -3.90
C ASP A 34 10.23 13.96 -3.95
N PHE A 35 9.27 13.99 -4.83
CA PHE A 35 8.55 12.81 -5.25
C PHE A 35 8.25 12.87 -6.75
N ARG A 36 8.11 11.72 -7.36
CA ARG A 36 7.94 11.62 -8.81
C ARG A 36 6.49 11.36 -9.11
N VAL A 37 5.96 12.11 -10.06
CA VAL A 37 4.62 11.86 -10.61
C VAL A 37 4.68 10.72 -11.60
N ASP A 38 5.76 10.70 -12.37
CA ASP A 38 6.13 9.63 -13.27
C ASP A 38 7.64 9.54 -13.23
N ASP A 39 8.19 8.55 -12.55
CA ASP A 39 9.63 8.33 -12.53
C ASP A 39 10.09 7.52 -13.75
N GLY A 40 9.26 7.50 -14.76
CA GLY A 40 9.53 6.91 -16.05
C GLY A 40 9.68 5.40 -15.94
N LYS A 41 10.76 4.92 -16.55
CA LYS A 41 11.00 3.50 -16.69
C LYS A 41 11.07 2.74 -15.36
N THR A 42 11.66 3.33 -14.33
CA THR A 42 11.80 2.68 -13.01
C THR A 42 10.45 2.44 -12.34
N LEU A 43 9.55 3.43 -12.35
CA LEU A 43 8.21 3.27 -11.80
C LEU A 43 7.43 2.20 -12.58
N GLU A 44 7.50 2.26 -13.90
CA GLU A 44 6.87 1.29 -14.78
C GLU A 44 7.41 -0.12 -14.57
N GLU A 45 8.73 -0.27 -14.38
CA GLU A 45 9.36 -1.55 -14.08
C GLU A 45 8.81 -2.15 -12.78
N TYR A 46 8.72 -1.38 -11.69
CA TYR A 46 8.14 -1.83 -10.44
C TYR A 46 6.65 -2.19 -10.59
N GLU A 47 5.86 -1.31 -11.20
CA GLU A 47 4.42 -1.53 -11.41
C GLU A 47 4.15 -2.78 -12.24
N ASN A 48 4.88 -2.98 -13.35
CA ASN A 48 4.67 -4.12 -14.26
C ASN A 48 5.14 -5.45 -13.66
N ASN A 49 6.09 -5.43 -12.76
CA ASN A 49 6.71 -6.63 -12.20
C ASN A 49 6.25 -6.98 -10.78
N LEU A 50 5.24 -6.30 -10.24
CA LEU A 50 4.68 -6.66 -8.93
C LEU A 50 4.07 -8.07 -9.00
N THR A 51 4.57 -8.98 -8.16
CA THR A 51 4.06 -10.35 -8.04
C THR A 51 3.37 -10.61 -6.73
N ASP A 52 3.89 -10.05 -5.63
CA ASP A 52 3.33 -10.27 -4.32
C ASP A 52 3.12 -8.97 -3.58
N PHE A 53 1.98 -8.88 -2.94
CA PHE A 53 1.61 -7.81 -2.05
C PHE A 53 1.13 -8.41 -0.73
N PHE A 54 1.76 -8.03 0.35
CA PHE A 54 1.37 -8.39 1.69
C PHE A 54 1.01 -7.12 2.46
N PHE A 55 -0.10 -7.16 3.16
CA PHE A 55 -0.57 -6.04 3.97
C PHE A 55 -1.14 -6.56 5.29
N THR A 56 -0.74 -5.96 6.38
CA THR A 56 -1.39 -6.11 7.68
C THR A 56 -1.73 -4.75 8.26
N HIS A 57 -2.84 -4.72 8.96
CA HIS A 57 -3.25 -3.57 9.75
C HIS A 57 -3.78 -4.08 11.08
N THR A 58 -3.13 -3.71 12.16
CA THR A 58 -3.50 -4.06 13.54
C THR A 58 -4.08 -2.83 14.21
N ASP A 59 -5.29 -2.92 14.72
CA ASP A 59 -5.93 -1.84 15.46
C ASP A 59 -5.39 -1.73 16.90
N LYS A 60 -5.88 -0.74 17.64
CA LYS A 60 -5.45 -0.49 19.02
C LYS A 60 -5.84 -1.59 20.00
N GLU A 61 -6.88 -2.35 19.70
CA GLU A 61 -7.34 -3.49 20.47
C GLU A 61 -6.55 -4.78 20.22
N GLY A 62 -5.68 -4.77 19.20
CA GLY A 62 -4.82 -5.89 18.83
C GLY A 62 -5.44 -6.85 17.79
N PHE A 63 -6.55 -6.46 17.15
CA PHE A 63 -7.09 -7.21 16.02
C PHE A 63 -6.36 -6.85 14.73
N THR A 64 -5.95 -7.86 13.99
CA THR A 64 -5.21 -7.68 12.74
C THR A 64 -6.03 -8.16 11.55
N LYS A 65 -6.16 -7.31 10.53
CA LYS A 65 -6.59 -7.68 9.18
C LYS A 65 -5.35 -7.94 8.34
N GLN A 66 -5.31 -9.07 7.65
CA GLN A 66 -4.21 -9.48 6.78
C GLN A 66 -4.71 -9.73 5.37
N ILE A 67 -4.01 -9.17 4.40
CA ILE A 67 -4.21 -9.41 2.96
C ILE A 67 -2.89 -9.93 2.38
N THR A 68 -3.01 -10.97 1.56
CA THR A 68 -1.90 -11.48 0.74
C THR A 68 -2.40 -11.59 -0.68
N ILE A 69 -1.68 -10.99 -1.62
CA ILE A 69 -1.96 -11.10 -3.05
C ILE A 69 -0.76 -11.77 -3.70
N HIS A 70 -1.02 -12.78 -4.52
CA HIS A 70 -0.01 -13.48 -5.30
C HIS A 70 -0.46 -13.61 -6.76
N LYS A 71 0.39 -13.16 -7.68
CA LYS A 71 0.17 -13.27 -9.11
C LYS A 71 0.84 -14.53 -9.64
N GLU A 72 0.04 -15.51 -10.06
CA GLU A 72 0.53 -16.71 -10.77
C GLU A 72 0.68 -16.45 -12.28
N SER A 73 -0.30 -15.75 -12.87
CA SER A 73 -0.35 -15.37 -14.29
C SER A 73 -1.23 -14.12 -14.46
N ASP A 74 -1.42 -13.65 -15.69
CA ASP A 74 -2.22 -12.46 -15.96
C ASP A 74 -3.72 -12.67 -15.68
N ASP A 75 -4.20 -13.90 -15.79
CA ASP A 75 -5.59 -14.31 -15.52
C ASP A 75 -5.78 -14.92 -14.12
N LYS A 76 -4.71 -15.11 -13.36
CA LYS A 76 -4.73 -15.73 -12.04
C LYS A 76 -3.95 -14.89 -11.03
N VAL A 77 -4.66 -14.03 -10.33
CA VAL A 77 -4.15 -13.22 -9.23
C VAL A 77 -4.98 -13.51 -7.99
N TRP A 78 -4.41 -14.21 -7.04
CA TRP A 78 -5.11 -14.68 -5.85
C TRP A 78 -4.96 -13.70 -4.70
N LEU A 79 -6.10 -13.26 -4.18
CA LEU A 79 -6.17 -12.53 -2.91
C LEU A 79 -6.64 -13.49 -1.81
N LYS A 80 -5.90 -13.54 -0.72
CA LYS A 80 -6.24 -14.25 0.51
C LYS A 80 -6.36 -13.25 1.65
N ALA A 81 -7.49 -13.24 2.32
CA ALA A 81 -7.75 -12.43 3.49
C ALA A 81 -7.76 -13.28 4.76
N ALA A 82 -7.38 -12.72 5.88
CA ALA A 82 -7.52 -13.34 7.20
C ALA A 82 -7.63 -12.27 8.28
N THR A 83 -8.40 -12.55 9.31
CA THR A 83 -8.35 -11.82 10.57
C THR A 83 -7.55 -12.60 11.61
N ILE A 84 -6.86 -11.88 12.49
CA ILE A 84 -6.13 -12.46 13.61
C ILE A 84 -6.57 -11.72 14.86
N ASP A 85 -7.08 -12.46 15.85
CA ASP A 85 -7.51 -11.87 17.11
C ASP A 85 -6.30 -11.56 18.03
N LYS A 86 -6.56 -10.86 19.12
CA LYS A 86 -5.56 -10.50 20.14
C LYS A 86 -4.84 -11.70 20.78
N ASN A 87 -5.39 -12.90 20.64
CA ASN A 87 -4.80 -14.15 21.14
C ASN A 87 -4.03 -14.91 20.06
N GLY A 88 -3.91 -14.33 18.86
CA GLY A 88 -3.23 -14.93 17.72
C GLY A 88 -4.06 -15.98 16.97
N ARG A 89 -5.36 -16.10 17.23
CA ARG A 89 -6.23 -17.01 16.48
C ARG A 89 -6.51 -16.42 15.11
N ARG A 90 -6.17 -17.18 14.08
CA ARG A 90 -6.32 -16.77 12.69
C ARG A 90 -7.61 -17.36 12.11
N GLN A 91 -8.42 -16.49 11.51
CA GLN A 91 -9.61 -16.86 10.73
C GLN A 91 -9.37 -16.49 9.27
N PRO A 92 -9.18 -17.45 8.36
CA PRO A 92 -9.06 -17.20 6.93
C PRO A 92 -10.44 -17.00 6.30
N TYR A 93 -10.46 -16.25 5.19
CA TYR A 93 -11.59 -16.07 4.29
C TYR A 93 -11.34 -16.80 2.98
N GLU A 94 -12.38 -17.06 2.19
CA GLU A 94 -12.26 -17.70 0.90
C GLU A 94 -11.35 -16.90 -0.05
N PRO A 95 -10.36 -17.56 -0.69
CA PRO A 95 -9.51 -16.91 -1.66
C PRO A 95 -10.31 -16.43 -2.87
N ARG A 96 -10.00 -15.24 -3.37
CA ARG A 96 -10.67 -14.65 -4.55
C ARG A 96 -9.64 -14.39 -5.65
N ASN A 97 -10.02 -14.73 -6.90
CA ASN A 97 -9.25 -14.30 -8.06
C ASN A 97 -9.59 -12.84 -8.37
N ILE A 98 -8.61 -11.97 -8.27
CA ILE A 98 -8.75 -10.52 -8.48
C ILE A 98 -8.06 -10.03 -9.77
N ALA A 99 -7.79 -10.94 -10.73
CA ALA A 99 -7.08 -10.59 -11.95
C ALA A 99 -7.71 -9.40 -12.69
N SER A 100 -9.05 -9.29 -12.68
CA SER A 100 -9.78 -8.21 -13.35
C SER A 100 -9.56 -6.83 -12.73
N ILE A 101 -9.31 -6.73 -11.43
CA ILE A 101 -9.11 -5.47 -10.71
C ILE A 101 -7.64 -5.23 -10.32
N TYR A 102 -6.77 -6.18 -10.63
CA TYR A 102 -5.35 -6.09 -10.27
C TYR A 102 -4.62 -4.91 -10.96
N PRO A 103 -4.92 -4.57 -12.23
CA PRO A 103 -4.35 -3.38 -12.87
C PRO A 103 -4.70 -2.08 -12.11
N GLU A 104 -5.96 -1.91 -11.68
CA GLU A 104 -6.40 -0.75 -10.92
C GLU A 104 -5.71 -0.68 -9.55
N LEU A 105 -5.55 -1.83 -8.89
CA LEU A 105 -4.82 -1.91 -7.62
C LEU A 105 -3.36 -1.47 -7.79
N LYS A 106 -2.68 -1.92 -8.84
CA LYS A 106 -1.30 -1.46 -9.15
C LYS A 106 -1.25 0.04 -9.40
N THR A 107 -2.16 0.57 -10.22
CA THR A 107 -2.25 2.00 -10.47
C THR A 107 -2.48 2.78 -9.18
N LEU A 108 -3.35 2.29 -8.28
CA LEU A 108 -3.56 2.90 -6.99
C LEU A 108 -2.26 2.93 -6.17
N LEU A 109 -1.58 1.80 -6.01
CA LEU A 109 -0.37 1.70 -5.20
C LEU A 109 0.75 2.61 -5.72
N PHE A 110 1.04 2.54 -7.01
CA PHE A 110 2.22 3.18 -7.59
C PHE A 110 1.99 4.62 -8.03
N ARG A 111 0.80 4.94 -8.58
CA ARG A 111 0.52 6.23 -9.22
C ARG A 111 -0.44 7.15 -8.46
N LYS A 112 -1.12 6.64 -7.43
CA LYS A 112 -2.01 7.44 -6.58
C LYS A 112 -1.49 7.57 -5.17
N LEU A 113 -1.03 6.49 -4.58
CA LEU A 113 -0.45 6.47 -3.24
C LEU A 113 1.07 6.75 -3.24
N TYR A 114 1.73 6.64 -4.40
CA TYR A 114 3.19 6.78 -4.52
C TYR A 114 3.93 5.93 -3.49
N ILE A 115 3.56 4.64 -3.39
CA ILE A 115 4.04 3.77 -2.32
C ILE A 115 5.58 3.65 -2.28
N LEU A 116 6.26 3.76 -3.42
CA LEU A 116 7.72 3.71 -3.48
C LEU A 116 8.39 4.92 -2.82
N ASP A 117 7.67 6.04 -2.66
CA ASP A 117 8.15 7.26 -2.01
C ASP A 117 7.83 7.31 -0.52
N TRP A 118 7.14 6.29 0.01
CA TRP A 118 6.86 6.22 1.44
C TRP A 118 8.12 5.99 2.26
N ASP A 119 8.16 6.54 3.47
CA ASP A 119 9.21 6.22 4.42
C ASP A 119 9.11 4.74 4.83
N LYS A 120 10.25 4.06 4.90
CA LYS A 120 10.30 2.63 5.23
C LYS A 120 9.75 2.33 6.62
N GLU A 121 9.91 3.26 7.54
CA GLU A 121 9.43 3.14 8.92
C GLU A 121 8.87 4.47 9.40
N LEU A 122 7.67 4.45 9.95
CA LEU A 122 7.01 5.59 10.56
C LEU A 122 6.65 5.28 12.02
N LEU A 123 7.27 6.01 12.94
CA LEU A 123 7.01 5.86 14.37
C LEU A 123 6.29 7.08 14.92
N GLY A 124 5.13 6.86 15.51
CA GLY A 124 4.38 7.82 16.30
C GLY A 124 4.57 7.59 17.80
N LEU A 125 3.86 8.36 18.60
CA LEU A 125 3.86 8.21 20.05
C LEU A 125 3.28 6.83 20.45
N LEU A 126 4.01 6.07 21.25
CA LEU A 126 3.53 4.82 21.80
C LEU A 126 2.54 5.08 22.94
N LEU A 127 1.41 4.40 22.91
CA LEU A 127 0.34 4.55 23.89
C LEU A 127 0.22 3.30 24.78
N PRO A 128 0.11 3.46 26.09
CA PRO A 128 -0.09 2.32 27.01
C PRO A 128 -1.39 1.55 26.75
N SER A 129 -2.41 2.23 26.19
CA SER A 129 -3.73 1.65 25.89
C SER A 129 -3.77 0.78 24.64
N GLY A 130 -2.68 0.71 23.88
CA GLY A 130 -2.61 -0.03 22.62
C GLY A 130 -2.09 0.83 21.47
N ASN A 131 -1.49 0.18 20.49
CA ASN A 131 -0.85 0.83 19.36
C ASN A 131 -1.39 0.27 18.05
N GLU A 132 -1.79 1.18 17.16
CA GLU A 132 -2.16 0.83 15.80
C GLU A 132 -0.91 0.63 14.95
N LYS A 133 -0.86 -0.45 14.17
CA LYS A 133 0.33 -0.83 13.40
C LYS A 133 -0.04 -1.25 11.99
N TYR A 134 0.88 -1.06 11.06
CA TYR A 134 0.78 -1.65 9.73
C TYR A 134 2.13 -2.20 9.25
N GLU A 135 2.04 -3.14 8.33
CA GLU A 135 3.17 -3.63 7.54
C GLU A 135 2.70 -3.86 6.10
N ILE A 136 3.52 -3.41 5.15
CA ILE A 136 3.33 -3.68 3.73
C ILE A 136 4.63 -4.24 3.19
N ARG A 137 4.54 -5.35 2.43
CA ARG A 137 5.66 -5.92 1.70
C ARG A 137 5.30 -6.09 0.24
N LEU A 138 6.21 -5.69 -0.65
CA LEU A 138 6.10 -5.83 -2.09
C LEU A 138 7.23 -6.72 -2.59
N SER A 139 6.91 -7.67 -3.45
CA SER A 139 7.90 -8.50 -4.17
C SER A 139 7.67 -8.40 -5.67
N PHE A 140 8.74 -8.58 -6.43
CA PHE A 140 8.75 -8.35 -7.87
C PHE A 140 9.37 -9.52 -8.59
N SER A 141 8.90 -9.79 -9.82
CA SER A 141 9.40 -10.89 -10.66
C SER A 141 10.82 -10.68 -11.19
N LEU A 142 11.26 -9.42 -11.33
CA LEU A 142 12.63 -9.12 -11.77
C LEU A 142 13.58 -9.13 -10.58
N ALA A 143 14.61 -9.99 -10.63
CA ALA A 143 15.60 -10.13 -9.57
C ALA A 143 16.40 -8.84 -9.27
N VAL A 144 16.47 -7.92 -10.24
CA VAL A 144 17.12 -6.61 -10.07
C VAL A 144 16.27 -5.60 -9.31
N LEU A 145 14.97 -5.87 -9.11
CA LEU A 145 14.08 -5.03 -8.33
C LEU A 145 14.02 -5.55 -6.90
N PRO A 146 14.64 -4.86 -5.94
CA PRO A 146 14.62 -5.31 -4.55
C PRO A 146 13.21 -5.22 -3.99
N GLY A 147 12.82 -6.20 -3.18
CA GLY A 147 11.59 -6.14 -2.41
C GLY A 147 11.53 -4.90 -1.53
N LYS A 148 10.34 -4.42 -1.26
CA LYS A 148 10.09 -3.22 -0.44
C LYS A 148 9.28 -3.60 0.79
N THR A 149 9.66 -3.03 1.92
CA THR A 149 8.91 -3.18 3.18
C THR A 149 8.69 -1.82 3.80
N PHE A 150 7.45 -1.57 4.21
CA PHE A 150 7.02 -0.35 4.87
C PHE A 150 6.29 -0.71 6.15
N THR A 151 6.63 -0.06 7.24
CA THR A 151 6.01 -0.30 8.55
C THR A 151 5.65 1.01 9.22
N GLY A 152 4.67 0.97 10.09
CA GLY A 152 4.35 2.10 10.94
C GLY A 152 3.65 1.71 12.23
N THR A 153 3.84 2.55 13.24
CA THR A 153 3.19 2.42 14.54
C THR A 153 2.68 3.79 14.94
N ASN A 154 1.35 3.93 15.09
CA ASN A 154 0.65 5.17 15.44
C ASN A 154 1.00 6.38 14.54
N ARG A 155 1.61 6.13 13.39
CA ARG A 155 1.91 7.11 12.37
C ARG A 155 1.82 6.44 11.01
N PHE A 156 1.12 7.08 10.08
CA PHE A 156 0.76 6.51 8.79
C PHE A 156 1.13 7.47 7.67
N PRO A 157 1.46 6.93 6.47
CA PRO A 157 1.65 7.77 5.29
C PRO A 157 0.35 8.47 4.91
N PRO A 158 0.42 9.56 4.12
CA PRO A 158 -0.76 10.20 3.54
C PRO A 158 -1.61 9.18 2.79
N TYR A 159 -2.94 9.30 2.94
CA TYR A 159 -3.92 8.40 2.29
C TYR A 159 -3.83 6.92 2.66
N PHE A 160 -3.03 6.53 3.63
CA PHE A 160 -2.95 5.13 4.10
C PHE A 160 -4.32 4.49 4.31
N LYS A 161 -5.29 5.24 4.87
CA LYS A 161 -6.65 4.76 5.17
C LYS A 161 -7.43 4.27 3.94
N ILE A 162 -6.98 4.57 2.73
CA ILE A 162 -7.58 4.05 1.51
C ILE A 162 -7.38 2.53 1.42
N LEU A 163 -6.21 2.02 1.81
CA LEU A 163 -5.90 0.59 1.73
C LEU A 163 -6.83 -0.29 2.57
N PRO A 164 -7.01 -0.06 3.89
CA PRO A 164 -7.97 -0.84 4.66
C PRO A 164 -9.37 -0.84 4.05
N ARG A 165 -9.86 0.32 3.60
CA ARG A 165 -11.21 0.45 3.03
C ARG A 165 -11.41 -0.36 1.75
N ILE A 166 -10.41 -0.40 0.86
CA ILE A 166 -10.47 -1.20 -0.36
C ILE A 166 -10.55 -2.68 -0.04
N PHE A 167 -9.82 -3.10 0.99
CA PHE A 167 -9.75 -4.50 1.38
C PHE A 167 -10.90 -4.95 2.29
N ASP A 168 -11.68 -4.05 2.89
CA ASP A 168 -12.78 -4.39 3.81
C ASP A 168 -13.79 -5.34 3.16
N GLN A 169 -14.12 -5.19 1.90
CA GLN A 169 -15.02 -6.08 1.14
C GLN A 169 -14.59 -7.56 1.10
N PHE A 170 -13.32 -7.86 1.37
CA PHE A 170 -12.80 -9.23 1.36
C PHE A 170 -12.90 -9.93 2.72
N PHE A 171 -13.37 -9.21 3.73
CA PHE A 171 -13.61 -9.72 5.08
C PHE A 171 -15.10 -9.95 5.37
N GLU A 172 -15.98 -9.71 4.38
CA GLU A 172 -17.40 -10.01 4.47
C GLU A 172 -17.65 -11.48 4.13
N THR A 173 -18.47 -12.17 4.92
CA THR A 173 -18.93 -13.51 4.62
C THR A 173 -20.16 -13.44 3.72
N GLU A 174 -20.34 -14.39 2.79
CA GLU A 174 -21.47 -14.41 1.85
C GLU A 174 -22.84 -14.48 2.53
N ASP A 175 -22.89 -14.84 3.81
CA ASP A 175 -24.13 -14.98 4.59
C ASP A 175 -24.76 -13.63 5.00
N GLU A 176 -24.05 -12.52 4.95
CA GLU A 176 -24.61 -11.19 5.27
C GLU A 176 -25.39 -10.55 4.12
N ASN A 177 -25.22 -11.03 2.89
CA ASN A 177 -25.94 -10.53 1.71
C ASN A 177 -27.23 -11.30 1.36
N ALA A 178 -27.64 -12.28 2.16
CA ALA A 178 -28.85 -13.08 1.91
C ALA A 178 -30.09 -12.60 2.71
N ALA A 179 -29.98 -11.49 3.41
CA ALA A 179 -31.06 -10.91 4.23
C ALA A 179 -31.42 -9.48 3.76
N ASP A 180 -32.00 -9.37 2.54
CA ASP A 180 -32.86 -8.26 2.13
C ASP A 180 -33.86 -8.75 1.06
#